data_f6bb532f7030a76f2d1534f5b51abdbf
#
_entry.id   f6bb532f7030a76f2d1534f5b51abdbf
#
_cell.length_a   1.000
_cell.length_b   1.000
_cell.length_c   1.000
_cell.angle_alpha   90.00
_cell.angle_beta   90.00
_cell.angle_gamma   90.00
#
_symmetry.space_group_name_H-M   'P 1'
#
loop_
_entity.id
_entity.type
_entity.pdbx_description
1 polymer ?
#
loop_
_entity_poly.entity_id
_entity_poly.type
_entity_poly.pdbx_seq_one_letter_code
_entity_poly.pdbx_strand_id
1 'polypeptide(L)'
;MKRILLLSALTGVLAVTGCSTLKNVVGNDTSGMHDVHSTNNNMAPVTSKNGVLVDSVKHMTLYTFDKDSMNKSDCGSVCMVAWPAFMAPSNAKASGQFAAFKREDGKYQWAMNGKPLYFYANDKEMGDKYGDNKGGVWHVIPIK
;
A
#
# COMPACT_ATOMS: atom_id res chain seq x y z
N MET A 1 -72.02 -6.17 -9.61
CA MET A 1 -72.74 -4.88 -9.49
C MET A 1 -71.71 -3.78 -9.45
N LYS A 2 -71.81 -2.96 -10.47
CA LYS A 2 -71.60 -1.48 -10.45
C LYS A 2 -70.23 -1.04 -10.00
N ARG A 3 -69.54 -0.51 -10.90
CA ARG A 3 -69.46 0.85 -11.57
C ARG A 3 -68.25 1.55 -11.06
N ILE A 4 -67.35 1.86 -11.92
CA ILE A 4 -67.25 2.97 -12.87
C ILE A 4 -66.38 4.11 -12.33
N LEU A 5 -65.44 4.44 -13.20
CA LEU A 5 -64.95 5.77 -13.64
C LEU A 5 -63.78 6.35 -12.86
N LEU A 6 -62.84 6.88 -13.41
CA LEU A 6 -62.46 7.59 -14.63
C LEU A 6 -61.24 8.45 -14.31
N LEU A 7 -60.36 8.51 -15.27
CA LEU A 7 -59.58 9.68 -15.70
C LEU A 7 -58.72 10.41 -14.66
N SER A 8 -57.45 10.57 -14.88
CA SER A 8 -57.00 11.55 -15.86
C SER A 8 -55.49 11.41 -16.06
N ALA A 9 -55.15 11.58 -17.31
CA ALA A 9 -53.82 11.82 -17.78
C ALA A 9 -53.27 13.15 -17.23
N LEU A 10 -51.98 13.18 -16.95
CA LEU A 10 -51.22 14.40 -17.12
C LEU A 10 -49.82 14.06 -17.59
N THR A 11 -49.58 14.35 -18.80
CA THR A 11 -48.34 14.54 -19.52
C THR A 11 -47.38 15.43 -18.73
N GLY A 12 -46.13 14.96 -18.58
CA GLY A 12 -45.04 15.78 -18.10
C GLY A 12 -43.74 15.25 -18.66
N VAL A 13 -43.53 15.52 -19.94
CA VAL A 13 -42.22 15.41 -20.58
C VAL A 13 -41.36 16.53 -20.04
N LEU A 14 -40.34 16.19 -19.29
CA LEU A 14 -39.19 17.07 -19.08
C LEU A 14 -37.94 16.31 -19.47
N ALA A 15 -37.58 16.45 -20.71
CA ALA A 15 -36.25 16.21 -21.21
C ALA A 15 -35.32 17.27 -20.60
N VAL A 16 -34.49 16.83 -19.68
CA VAL A 16 -33.33 17.61 -19.25
C VAL A 16 -32.13 17.06 -19.98
N THR A 17 -31.86 17.55 -21.12
CA THR A 17 -30.58 17.54 -21.79
C THR A 17 -29.64 18.44 -20.98
N GLY A 18 -28.97 17.86 -20.02
CA GLY A 18 -27.88 18.50 -19.30
C GLY A 18 -26.55 18.11 -19.92
N CYS A 19 -26.12 18.77 -20.95
CA CYS A 19 -24.72 18.83 -21.34
C CYS A 19 -23.96 19.54 -20.21
N SER A 20 -23.33 18.79 -19.34
CA SER A 20 -22.35 19.36 -18.40
C SER A 20 -21.02 19.46 -19.09
N THR A 21 -20.77 20.59 -19.64
CA THR A 21 -19.46 21.07 -20.02
C THR A 21 -18.61 21.13 -18.73
N LEU A 22 -17.66 20.27 -18.60
CA LEU A 22 -16.64 20.34 -17.55
C LEU A 22 -15.77 21.56 -17.80
N LYS A 23 -16.12 22.65 -17.18
CA LYS A 23 -15.22 23.79 -17.04
C LYS A 23 -14.27 23.47 -15.87
N ASN A 24 -12.99 23.44 -16.19
CA ASN A 24 -11.91 23.53 -15.23
C ASN A 24 -12.20 24.68 -14.25
N VAL A 25 -12.53 24.32 -13.03
CA VAL A 25 -12.50 25.26 -11.93
C VAL A 25 -11.23 24.96 -11.14
N VAL A 26 -10.23 25.77 -11.36
CA VAL A 26 -9.14 25.97 -10.43
C VAL A 26 -9.76 26.71 -9.25
N GLY A 27 -10.10 25.99 -8.23
CA GLY A 27 -10.57 26.50 -6.95
C GLY A 27 -9.67 25.93 -5.86
N ASN A 28 -8.85 26.77 -5.32
CA ASN A 28 -8.08 26.54 -4.12
C ASN A 28 -9.06 26.50 -2.96
N ASP A 29 -9.34 25.32 -2.44
CA ASP A 29 -10.05 25.18 -1.17
C ASP A 29 -9.44 24.08 -0.34
N THR A 30 -8.78 24.52 0.68
CA THR A 30 -8.35 23.85 1.89
C THR A 30 -9.57 23.30 2.63
N SER A 31 -9.65 22.01 2.77
CA SER A 31 -10.33 21.24 3.81
C SER A 31 -11.12 20.07 3.25
N GLY A 32 -10.70 18.90 3.57
CA GLY A 32 -11.48 17.70 3.35
C GLY A 32 -10.61 16.52 2.92
N MET A 33 -10.10 15.82 3.90
CA MET A 33 -9.49 14.52 3.76
C MET A 33 -10.38 13.59 2.95
N HIS A 34 -9.99 13.30 1.77
CA HIS A 34 -10.20 12.03 1.11
C HIS A 34 -8.97 11.78 0.26
N ASP A 35 -7.96 11.27 0.90
CA ASP A 35 -6.82 10.70 0.21
C ASP A 35 -7.25 9.45 -0.54
N VAL A 36 -7.84 9.67 -1.70
CA VAL A 36 -7.68 8.69 -2.77
C VAL A 36 -6.26 8.86 -3.25
N HIS A 37 -5.34 8.34 -2.47
CA HIS A 37 -3.94 8.36 -2.80
C HIS A 37 -3.64 7.32 -3.88
N SER A 38 -4.11 7.59 -5.07
CA SER A 38 -3.49 7.04 -6.28
C SER A 38 -2.29 7.90 -6.62
N THR A 39 -1.35 8.00 -5.71
CA THR A 39 -0.02 8.43 -6.09
C THR A 39 0.66 7.23 -6.71
N ASN A 40 0.87 7.30 -8.01
CA ASN A 40 1.86 6.53 -8.74
C ASN A 40 3.28 6.91 -8.26
N ASN A 41 3.47 7.03 -6.97
CA ASN A 41 4.77 7.15 -6.36
C ASN A 41 5.33 5.73 -6.26
N ASN A 42 6.05 5.31 -7.28
CA ASN A 42 6.77 4.04 -7.30
C ASN A 42 7.92 4.04 -6.26
N MET A 43 7.76 4.77 -5.18
CA MET A 43 8.63 4.81 -4.01
C MET A 43 8.17 3.79 -2.96
N ALA A 44 9.05 3.43 -2.06
CA ALA A 44 8.71 2.48 -1.00
C ALA A 44 7.54 3.02 -0.14
N PRO A 45 6.42 2.29 -0.06
CA PRO A 45 5.27 2.70 0.74
C PRO A 45 5.52 2.36 2.22
N VAL A 46 6.30 3.18 2.90
CA VAL A 46 6.71 2.98 4.29
C VAL A 46 6.40 4.18 5.15
N THR A 47 6.22 3.93 6.44
CA THR A 47 6.05 4.95 7.49
C THR A 47 6.64 4.43 8.80
N SER A 48 6.61 5.24 9.84
CA SER A 48 6.97 4.79 11.19
C SER A 48 5.75 4.63 12.08
N LYS A 49 5.74 3.60 12.89
CA LYS A 49 4.75 3.41 13.94
C LYS A 49 5.40 2.84 15.20
N ASN A 50 5.12 3.46 16.34
CA ASN A 50 5.70 3.06 17.62
C ASN A 50 7.24 2.91 17.58
N GLY A 51 7.91 3.82 16.85
CA GLY A 51 9.36 3.86 16.75
C GLY A 51 9.99 2.80 15.83
N VAL A 52 9.21 2.07 15.05
CA VAL A 52 9.71 1.09 14.08
C VAL A 52 9.16 1.34 12.67
N LEU A 53 9.88 0.87 11.68
CA LEU A 53 9.47 0.93 10.28
C LEU A 53 8.32 -0.05 10.03
N VAL A 54 7.27 0.44 9.39
CA VAL A 54 6.11 -0.36 8.95
C VAL A 54 5.77 -0.02 7.50
N ASP A 55 5.06 -0.90 6.80
CA ASP A 55 4.45 -0.51 5.53
C ASP A 55 3.34 0.52 5.78
N SER A 56 3.16 1.46 4.85
CA SER A 56 2.19 2.56 5.03
C SER A 56 0.74 2.18 4.74
N VAL A 57 0.50 1.01 4.15
CA VAL A 57 -0.84 0.56 3.74
C VAL A 57 -1.53 -0.22 4.87
N LYS A 58 -0.86 -1.25 5.38
CA LYS A 58 -1.41 -2.14 6.41
C LYS A 58 -0.81 -1.89 7.78
N HIS A 59 0.20 -1.05 7.86
CA HIS A 59 0.98 -0.78 9.07
C HIS A 59 1.60 -2.03 9.71
N MET A 60 1.93 -3.02 8.88
CA MET A 60 2.63 -4.22 9.31
C MET A 60 4.12 -3.94 9.45
N THR A 61 4.71 -4.52 10.49
CA THR A 61 6.13 -4.31 10.81
C THR A 61 7.04 -4.89 9.72
N LEU A 62 8.08 -4.14 9.40
CA LEU A 62 9.11 -4.53 8.46
C LEU A 62 10.38 -4.96 9.20
N TYR A 63 11.02 -5.97 8.67
CA TYR A 63 12.20 -6.63 9.26
C TYR A 63 13.36 -6.68 8.29
N THR A 64 14.57 -6.76 8.84
CA THR A 64 15.80 -7.12 8.10
C THR A 64 16.30 -8.49 8.56
N PHE A 65 17.05 -9.15 7.71
CA PHE A 65 17.68 -10.43 7.93
C PHE A 65 19.21 -10.29 7.91
N ASP A 66 19.88 -10.69 8.98
CA ASP A 66 21.33 -10.46 9.12
C ASP A 66 22.20 -11.25 8.13
N LYS A 67 21.66 -12.33 7.57
CA LYS A 67 22.37 -13.16 6.59
C LYS A 67 22.26 -12.64 5.17
N ASP A 68 21.41 -11.63 4.93
CA ASP A 68 21.31 -11.02 3.62
C ASP A 68 22.56 -10.23 3.28
N SER A 69 22.91 -10.26 1.99
CA SER A 69 23.94 -9.39 1.43
C SER A 69 23.31 -8.10 0.89
N MET A 70 24.13 -7.10 0.57
CA MET A 70 23.66 -5.83 0.02
C MET A 70 22.93 -6.05 -1.30
N ASN A 71 21.67 -5.63 -1.36
CA ASN A 71 20.78 -5.78 -2.51
C ASN A 71 20.64 -7.25 -2.98
N LYS A 72 20.75 -8.18 -2.06
CA LYS A 72 20.57 -9.60 -2.32
C LYS A 72 19.87 -10.26 -1.15
N SER A 73 18.78 -10.97 -1.44
CA SER A 73 18.04 -11.76 -0.45
C SER A 73 18.61 -13.19 -0.40
N ASP A 74 19.06 -13.60 0.76
CA ASP A 74 19.44 -14.99 1.06
C ASP A 74 18.26 -15.80 1.66
N CYS A 75 17.09 -15.16 1.80
CA CYS A 75 15.84 -15.79 2.18
C CYS A 75 15.18 -16.43 0.96
N GLY A 76 15.38 -17.72 0.76
CA GLY A 76 14.81 -18.51 -0.34
C GLY A 76 13.35 -18.83 -0.14
N SER A 77 12.78 -19.64 -1.05
CA SER A 77 11.33 -19.93 -1.09
C SER A 77 10.76 -20.49 0.21
N VAL A 78 11.50 -21.36 0.90
CA VAL A 78 11.08 -21.94 2.20
C VAL A 78 11.08 -20.88 3.29
N CYS A 79 12.10 -20.05 3.33
CA CYS A 79 12.20 -18.93 4.26
C CYS A 79 11.05 -17.93 4.06
N MET A 80 10.70 -17.62 2.81
CA MET A 80 9.64 -16.66 2.47
C MET A 80 8.23 -17.10 2.89
N VAL A 81 8.02 -18.35 3.27
CA VAL A 81 6.75 -18.79 3.87
C VAL A 81 6.52 -18.12 5.22
N ALA A 82 7.56 -18.05 6.04
CA ALA A 82 7.51 -17.37 7.34
C ALA A 82 7.86 -15.87 7.23
N TRP A 83 8.68 -15.51 6.26
CA TRP A 83 9.20 -14.15 6.05
C TRP A 83 8.91 -13.64 4.64
N PRO A 84 7.65 -13.30 4.35
CA PRO A 84 7.30 -12.76 3.04
C PRO A 84 8.11 -11.51 2.70
N ALA A 85 8.67 -11.47 1.50
CA ALA A 85 9.42 -10.31 1.04
C ALA A 85 8.52 -9.10 0.86
N PHE A 86 9.00 -7.91 1.21
CA PHE A 86 8.33 -6.66 0.90
C PHE A 86 8.56 -6.33 -0.58
N MET A 87 7.60 -6.75 -1.40
CA MET A 87 7.72 -6.69 -2.85
C MET A 87 7.60 -5.26 -3.38
N ALA A 88 8.37 -4.99 -4.41
CA ALA A 88 8.36 -3.72 -5.13
C ALA A 88 7.84 -3.90 -6.57
N PRO A 89 7.23 -2.87 -7.17
CA PRO A 89 6.90 -2.91 -8.59
C PRO A 89 8.17 -2.84 -9.46
N SER A 90 8.11 -3.32 -10.70
CA SER A 90 9.26 -3.33 -11.61
C SER A 90 9.76 -1.93 -12.00
N ASN A 91 8.92 -0.92 -11.85
CA ASN A 91 9.23 0.49 -12.10
C ASN A 91 9.45 1.28 -10.80
N ALA A 92 9.79 0.58 -9.70
CA ALA A 92 10.10 1.19 -8.43
C ALA A 92 11.19 2.26 -8.55
N LYS A 93 11.01 3.35 -7.84
CA LYS A 93 11.97 4.46 -7.80
C LYS A 93 12.65 4.51 -6.45
N ALA A 94 13.96 4.69 -6.47
CA ALA A 94 14.72 4.94 -5.27
C ALA A 94 14.33 6.30 -4.65
N SER A 95 14.24 6.33 -3.33
CA SER A 95 13.96 7.55 -2.56
C SER A 95 14.61 7.47 -1.19
N GLY A 96 15.49 8.42 -0.89
CA GLY A 96 16.22 8.44 0.37
C GLY A 96 17.02 7.15 0.58
N GLN A 97 16.71 6.46 1.67
CA GLN A 97 17.36 5.20 2.04
C GLN A 97 16.77 3.96 1.35
N PHE A 98 15.68 4.13 0.60
CA PHE A 98 14.93 3.03 0.01
C PHE A 98 15.22 2.89 -1.49
N ALA A 99 15.46 1.67 -1.92
CA ALA A 99 15.57 1.30 -3.31
C ALA A 99 15.03 -0.13 -3.52
N ALA A 100 14.62 -0.45 -4.74
CA ALA A 100 14.26 -1.81 -5.09
C ALA A 100 15.42 -2.50 -5.79
N PHE A 101 15.59 -3.77 -5.53
CA PHE A 101 16.53 -4.62 -6.26
C PHE A 101 15.81 -5.80 -6.90
N LYS A 102 16.39 -6.34 -7.97
CA LYS A 102 15.86 -7.51 -8.64
C LYS A 102 16.33 -8.78 -7.95
N ARG A 103 15.38 -9.62 -7.58
CA ARG A 103 15.62 -10.93 -6.96
C ARG A 103 16.00 -11.96 -8.03
N GLU A 104 16.51 -13.12 -7.58
CA GLU A 104 16.84 -14.25 -8.48
C GLU A 104 15.59 -14.81 -9.20
N ASP A 105 14.41 -14.70 -8.58
CA ASP A 105 13.12 -15.08 -9.20
C ASP A 105 12.59 -14.08 -10.24
N GLY A 106 13.35 -13.03 -10.53
CA GLY A 106 13.01 -11.98 -11.49
C GLY A 106 12.07 -10.89 -10.98
N LYS A 107 11.52 -11.04 -9.77
CA LYS A 107 10.69 -10.04 -9.10
C LYS A 107 11.54 -8.99 -8.41
N TYR A 108 10.91 -7.92 -7.96
CA TYR A 108 11.59 -6.83 -7.24
C TYR A 108 11.18 -6.81 -5.77
N GLN A 109 12.14 -6.48 -4.92
CA GLN A 109 11.96 -6.34 -3.48
C GLN A 109 12.52 -5.02 -2.99
N TRP A 110 11.84 -4.37 -2.05
CA TRP A 110 12.35 -3.19 -1.39
C TRP A 110 13.49 -3.52 -0.44
N ALA A 111 14.45 -2.61 -0.40
CA ALA A 111 15.56 -2.60 0.54
C ALA A 111 15.73 -1.21 1.15
N MET A 112 16.20 -1.16 2.38
CA MET A 112 16.63 0.05 3.07
C MET A 112 18.14 0.02 3.27
N ASN A 113 18.85 1.00 2.74
CA ASN A 113 20.32 1.03 2.74
C ASN A 113 20.94 -0.29 2.20
N GLY A 114 20.32 -0.88 1.18
CA GLY A 114 20.74 -2.15 0.60
C GLY A 114 20.34 -3.41 1.39
N LYS A 115 19.72 -3.29 2.56
CA LYS A 115 19.21 -4.42 3.33
C LYS A 115 17.79 -4.76 2.87
N PRO A 116 17.53 -5.98 2.34
CA PRO A 116 16.21 -6.43 1.96
C PRO A 116 15.20 -6.33 3.10
N LEU A 117 13.96 -6.00 2.78
CA LEU A 117 12.87 -5.83 3.74
C LEU A 117 11.86 -6.96 3.62
N TYR A 118 11.36 -7.41 4.79
CA TYR A 118 10.43 -8.53 4.91
C TYR A 118 9.30 -8.22 5.89
N PHE A 119 8.20 -8.96 5.73
CA PHE A 119 7.18 -9.13 6.76
C PHE A 119 7.45 -10.40 7.58
N TYR A 120 6.75 -10.54 8.71
CA TYR A 120 6.68 -11.79 9.44
C TYR A 120 5.26 -12.37 9.37
N ALA A 121 5.13 -13.62 8.93
CA ALA A 121 3.83 -14.23 8.67
C ALA A 121 2.94 -14.38 9.93
N ASN A 122 3.53 -14.38 11.12
CA ASN A 122 2.79 -14.47 12.38
C ASN A 122 2.41 -13.11 12.98
N ASP A 123 2.88 -12.01 12.42
CA ASP A 123 2.31 -10.70 12.71
C ASP A 123 0.94 -10.63 12.02
N LYS A 124 -0.12 -10.47 12.80
CA LYS A 124 -1.51 -10.48 12.31
C LYS A 124 -2.17 -9.13 12.40
N GLU A 125 -1.70 -8.31 13.30
CA GLU A 125 -2.26 -7.01 13.58
C GLU A 125 -1.22 -5.90 13.40
N MET A 126 -1.75 -4.73 13.20
CA MET A 126 -1.00 -3.50 13.06
C MET A 126 -0.07 -3.28 14.26
N GLY A 127 1.23 -3.22 14.01
CA GLY A 127 2.24 -2.98 15.04
C GLY A 127 2.70 -4.22 15.80
N ASP A 128 2.24 -5.43 15.43
CA ASP A 128 2.84 -6.67 15.91
C ASP A 128 4.33 -6.70 15.59
N LYS A 129 5.12 -7.26 16.51
CA LYS A 129 6.58 -7.38 16.39
C LYS A 129 7.06 -8.75 16.85
N TYR A 130 6.29 -9.79 16.59
CA TYR A 130 6.62 -11.16 17.02
C TYR A 130 7.82 -11.75 16.30
N GLY A 131 8.24 -11.13 15.20
CA GLY A 131 9.45 -11.51 14.46
C GLY A 131 10.74 -10.94 15.01
N ASP A 132 10.67 -9.95 15.90
CA ASP A 132 11.86 -9.29 16.40
C ASP A 132 12.75 -10.27 17.19
N ASN A 133 14.06 -10.23 16.88
CA ASN A 133 15.08 -11.10 17.45
C ASN A 133 14.87 -12.61 17.22
N LYS A 134 14.01 -13.00 16.26
CA LYS A 134 13.83 -14.40 15.89
C LYS A 134 15.14 -15.02 15.42
N GLY A 135 15.53 -16.11 16.10
CA GLY A 135 16.79 -16.80 15.83
C GLY A 135 18.04 -15.92 15.99
N GLY A 136 17.91 -14.72 16.58
CA GLY A 136 18.99 -13.75 16.72
C GLY A 136 19.44 -13.11 15.40
N VAL A 137 18.69 -13.29 14.31
CA VAL A 137 19.08 -12.85 12.95
C VAL A 137 18.00 -12.01 12.25
N TRP A 138 16.82 -11.88 12.84
CA TRP A 138 15.72 -11.05 12.32
C TRP A 138 15.47 -9.86 13.24
N HIS A 139 15.39 -8.67 12.69
CA HIS A 139 15.31 -7.45 13.49
C HIS A 139 14.30 -6.47 12.92
N VAL A 140 13.53 -5.84 13.82
CA VAL A 140 12.78 -4.63 13.49
C VAL A 140 13.75 -3.49 13.15
N ILE A 141 13.28 -2.49 12.45
CA ILE A 141 14.07 -1.35 12.01
C ILE A 141 13.64 -0.15 12.86
N PRO A 142 14.46 0.29 13.81
CA PRO A 142 14.13 1.46 14.63
C PRO A 142 14.17 2.74 13.79
N ILE A 143 13.16 3.56 13.93
CA ILE A 143 13.06 4.89 13.32
C ILE A 143 13.09 5.94 14.45
N LYS A 144 14.07 6.82 14.39
CA LYS A 144 14.24 7.94 15.32
C LYS A 144 13.47 9.17 14.85
#